data_7fa26b567460d824042616c6b95612bb
#
_entry.id   7fa26b567460d824042616c6b95612bb
#
_cell.length_a   1.000
_cell.length_b   1.000
_cell.length_c   1.000
_cell.angle_alpha   90.00
_cell.angle_beta   90.00
_cell.angle_gamma   90.00
#
_symmetry.space_group_name_H-M   'P 1'
#
loop_
_entity.id
_entity.type
_entity.pdbx_description
1 polymer ?
#
loop_
_entity_poly.entity_id
_entity_poly.type
_entity_poly.pdbx_seq_one_letter_code
_entity_poly.pdbx_strand_id
1 'polypeptide(L)'
;MSHRPTVLAAFACLLLGLAVPARSQDRLPPIPPEKQTEAQKKAAAEFRVERMQEVFGPFVPLSRSPQLMIDAAKMGTYLRFGNTLPRALSEFAIILQARRWSQEYEWYVHAADARTAGLPDDVIQAVAEGRRPEKMTDDQEIVYEFGRELNDNHGVTDRTYARAVTRFGEHGVMDLVGVNGFYSLISMALNVGRTPLPPGVAPALKPTPR
;
A
#
# COMPACT_ATOMS: atom_id res chain seq x y z
N MET A 1 -10.96 -18.09 -79.69
CA MET A 1 -11.79 -17.73 -78.52
C MET A 1 -10.99 -18.12 -77.31
N SER A 2 -10.39 -17.13 -76.65
CA SER A 2 -9.46 -17.32 -75.51
C SER A 2 -10.18 -16.89 -74.22
N HIS A 3 -10.45 -17.82 -73.33
CA HIS A 3 -10.99 -17.52 -72.02
C HIS A 3 -9.86 -17.28 -71.01
N ARG A 4 -9.76 -16.05 -70.50
CA ARG A 4 -8.91 -15.70 -69.36
C ARG A 4 -9.67 -15.90 -68.04
N PRO A 5 -9.13 -16.59 -67.05
CA PRO A 5 -9.72 -16.65 -65.73
C PRO A 5 -9.35 -15.40 -64.91
N THR A 6 -10.39 -14.79 -64.35
CA THR A 6 -10.29 -13.67 -63.41
C THR A 6 -9.95 -14.23 -62.01
N VAL A 7 -8.78 -13.87 -61.47
CA VAL A 7 -8.40 -14.24 -60.08
C VAL A 7 -8.95 -13.14 -59.15
N LEU A 8 -9.94 -13.50 -58.32
CA LEU A 8 -10.39 -12.68 -57.19
C LEU A 8 -9.40 -12.85 -56.04
N ALA A 9 -8.66 -11.80 -55.74
CA ALA A 9 -7.85 -11.73 -54.50
C ALA A 9 -8.73 -11.34 -53.33
N ALA A 10 -8.96 -12.25 -52.41
CA ALA A 10 -9.64 -11.96 -51.14
C ALA A 10 -8.66 -11.32 -50.17
N PHE A 11 -8.86 -10.05 -49.88
CA PHE A 11 -8.15 -9.35 -48.81
C PHE A 11 -8.75 -9.74 -47.46
N ALA A 12 -8.05 -10.61 -46.72
CA ALA A 12 -8.40 -10.90 -45.33
C ALA A 12 -7.83 -9.78 -44.44
N CYS A 13 -8.68 -8.85 -43.97
CA CYS A 13 -8.33 -7.89 -42.95
C CYS A 13 -8.12 -8.61 -41.59
N LEU A 14 -6.88 -8.80 -41.20
CA LEU A 14 -6.52 -9.27 -39.85
C LEU A 14 -6.76 -8.13 -38.86
N LEU A 15 -7.89 -8.12 -38.16
CA LEU A 15 -8.14 -7.23 -37.03
C LEU A 15 -7.27 -7.71 -35.86
N LEU A 16 -6.08 -7.10 -35.71
CA LEU A 16 -5.31 -7.19 -34.46
C LEU A 16 -6.08 -6.46 -33.38
N GLY A 17 -6.90 -7.18 -32.65
CA GLY A 17 -7.51 -6.69 -31.42
C GLY A 17 -6.40 -6.40 -30.39
N LEU A 18 -6.12 -5.13 -30.13
CA LEU A 18 -5.33 -4.69 -29.00
C LEU A 18 -6.04 -5.21 -27.74
N ALA A 19 -5.52 -6.29 -27.17
CA ALA A 19 -5.96 -6.78 -25.87
C ALA A 19 -5.58 -5.71 -24.84
N VAL A 20 -6.53 -4.85 -24.47
CA VAL A 20 -6.40 -3.99 -23.29
C VAL A 20 -6.24 -4.94 -22.12
N PRO A 21 -5.15 -4.83 -21.32
CA PRO A 21 -4.98 -5.70 -20.17
C PRO A 21 -6.20 -5.55 -19.28
N ALA A 22 -6.91 -6.67 -19.06
CA ALA A 22 -8.07 -6.70 -18.20
C ALA A 22 -7.64 -6.20 -16.82
N ARG A 23 -8.08 -5.01 -16.43
CA ARG A 23 -7.88 -4.47 -15.09
C ARG A 23 -8.42 -5.52 -14.12
N SER A 24 -7.59 -6.01 -13.22
CA SER A 24 -8.00 -7.05 -12.28
C SER A 24 -9.22 -6.55 -11.50
N GLN A 25 -10.32 -7.30 -11.60
CA GLN A 25 -11.59 -6.93 -10.99
C GLN A 25 -11.42 -6.83 -9.47
N ASP A 26 -11.95 -5.75 -8.87
CA ASP A 26 -12.05 -5.61 -7.41
C ASP A 26 -12.85 -6.81 -6.86
N ARG A 27 -12.22 -7.58 -5.97
CA ARG A 27 -12.84 -8.78 -5.37
C ARG A 27 -13.77 -8.44 -4.21
N LEU A 28 -13.49 -7.33 -3.54
CA LEU A 28 -14.15 -6.92 -2.31
C LEU A 28 -14.61 -5.45 -2.39
N PRO A 29 -15.46 -5.10 -3.39
CA PRO A 29 -15.95 -3.74 -3.54
C PRO A 29 -16.81 -3.32 -2.33
N PRO A 30 -17.16 -2.04 -2.19
CA PRO A 30 -18.06 -1.59 -1.14
C PRO A 30 -19.33 -2.44 -1.07
N ILE A 31 -19.75 -2.83 0.14
CA ILE A 31 -21.00 -3.58 0.33
C ILE A 31 -22.15 -2.58 0.24
N PRO A 32 -23.11 -2.77 -0.71
CA PRO A 32 -24.28 -1.92 -0.80
C PRO A 32 -25.03 -1.87 0.54
N PRO A 33 -25.58 -0.72 0.96
CA PRO A 33 -26.21 -0.56 2.28
C PRO A 33 -27.30 -1.60 2.58
N GLU A 34 -28.08 -1.98 1.57
CA GLU A 34 -29.15 -2.97 1.67
C GLU A 34 -28.65 -4.42 1.83
N LYS A 35 -27.38 -4.67 1.55
CA LYS A 35 -26.71 -5.98 1.72
C LYS A 35 -25.85 -6.07 2.97
N GLN A 36 -25.72 -4.97 3.71
CA GLN A 36 -24.94 -4.96 4.94
C GLN A 36 -25.70 -5.66 6.07
N THR A 37 -25.00 -6.51 6.82
CA THR A 37 -25.50 -7.04 8.09
C THR A 37 -25.58 -5.94 9.15
N GLU A 38 -26.35 -6.14 10.21
CA GLU A 38 -26.44 -5.19 11.32
C GLU A 38 -25.07 -4.95 11.98
N ALA A 39 -24.22 -5.98 12.08
CA ALA A 39 -22.86 -5.85 12.59
C ALA A 39 -22.00 -4.94 11.69
N GLN A 40 -22.14 -5.04 10.36
CA GLN A 40 -21.42 -4.17 9.41
C GLN A 40 -21.91 -2.74 9.46
N LYS A 41 -23.21 -2.50 9.55
CA LYS A 41 -23.80 -1.17 9.72
C LYS A 41 -23.31 -0.50 11.00
N LYS A 42 -23.34 -1.25 12.13
CA LYS A 42 -22.84 -0.76 13.42
C LYS A 42 -21.36 -0.39 13.34
N ALA A 43 -20.54 -1.26 12.78
CA ALA A 43 -19.10 -0.99 12.61
C ALA A 43 -18.83 0.19 11.68
N ALA A 44 -19.59 0.35 10.59
CA ALA A 44 -19.45 1.50 9.71
C ALA A 44 -19.80 2.83 10.43
N ALA A 45 -20.81 2.81 11.31
CA ALA A 45 -21.16 3.97 12.13
C ALA A 45 -20.06 4.31 13.15
N GLU A 46 -19.49 3.29 13.81
CA GLU A 46 -18.35 3.46 14.74
C GLU A 46 -17.10 3.97 13.99
N PHE A 47 -16.80 3.41 12.81
CA PHE A 47 -15.71 3.87 11.96
C PHE A 47 -15.84 5.34 11.59
N ARG A 48 -17.06 5.78 11.25
CA ARG A 48 -17.31 7.19 10.90
C ARG A 48 -16.99 8.14 12.07
N VAL A 49 -17.28 7.72 13.30
CA VAL A 49 -16.92 8.50 14.50
C VAL A 49 -15.40 8.51 14.70
N GLU A 50 -14.75 7.35 14.60
CA GLU A 50 -13.31 7.19 14.81
C GLU A 50 -12.47 7.95 13.77
N ARG A 51 -12.87 7.89 12.49
CA ARG A 51 -12.09 8.40 11.36
C ARG A 51 -12.65 9.70 10.77
N MET A 52 -13.77 10.20 11.27
CA MET A 52 -14.47 11.40 10.78
C MET A 52 -14.81 11.34 9.27
N GLN A 53 -15.01 10.14 8.72
CA GLN A 53 -15.31 9.90 7.31
C GLN A 53 -15.95 8.53 7.09
N GLU A 54 -16.55 8.32 5.92
CA GLU A 54 -17.10 7.01 5.54
C GLU A 54 -15.99 5.94 5.36
N VAL A 55 -16.40 4.67 5.37
CA VAL A 55 -15.48 3.55 5.15
C VAL A 55 -14.81 3.68 3.77
N PHE A 56 -13.49 3.73 3.74
CA PHE A 56 -12.69 3.99 2.53
C PHE A 56 -11.47 3.08 2.43
N GLY A 57 -10.86 3.04 1.25
CA GLY A 57 -9.55 2.41 1.01
C GLY A 57 -9.44 1.00 1.60
N PRO A 58 -8.43 0.75 2.45
CA PRO A 58 -8.19 -0.57 3.04
C PRO A 58 -9.31 -1.06 3.95
N PHE A 59 -10.11 -0.16 4.50
CA PHE A 59 -11.23 -0.52 5.38
C PHE A 59 -12.43 -1.08 4.61
N VAL A 60 -12.52 -0.84 3.30
CA VAL A 60 -13.56 -1.43 2.43
C VAL A 60 -13.45 -2.97 2.43
N PRO A 61 -12.34 -3.62 2.08
CA PRO A 61 -12.22 -5.06 2.23
C PRO A 61 -12.36 -5.54 3.68
N LEU A 62 -11.80 -4.81 4.66
CA LEU A 62 -11.88 -5.15 6.08
C LEU A 62 -13.31 -5.11 6.63
N SER A 63 -14.24 -4.38 6.01
CA SER A 63 -15.65 -4.31 6.45
C SER A 63 -16.37 -5.68 6.44
N ARG A 64 -15.80 -6.71 5.76
CA ARG A 64 -16.28 -8.10 5.83
C ARG A 64 -16.05 -8.74 7.20
N SER A 65 -15.12 -8.19 7.98
CA SER A 65 -14.86 -8.55 9.38
C SER A 65 -15.03 -7.28 10.23
N PRO A 66 -16.25 -6.97 10.68
CA PRO A 66 -16.57 -5.69 11.31
C PRO A 66 -15.69 -5.33 12.51
N GLN A 67 -15.42 -6.32 13.38
CA GLN A 67 -14.56 -6.11 14.55
C GLN A 67 -13.11 -5.82 14.12
N LEU A 68 -12.56 -6.60 13.19
CA LEU A 68 -11.20 -6.37 12.68
C LEU A 68 -11.06 -4.99 12.04
N MET A 69 -12.09 -4.53 11.31
CA MET A 69 -12.09 -3.20 10.71
C MET A 69 -11.97 -2.09 11.77
N ILE A 70 -12.75 -2.19 12.87
CA ILE A 70 -12.72 -1.18 13.94
C ILE A 70 -11.41 -1.21 14.71
N ASP A 71 -10.90 -2.38 15.06
CA ASP A 71 -9.63 -2.53 15.78
C ASP A 71 -8.47 -2.01 14.91
N ALA A 72 -8.49 -2.32 13.61
CA ALA A 72 -7.53 -1.79 12.65
C ALA A 72 -7.66 -0.25 12.49
N ALA A 73 -8.87 0.30 12.50
CA ALA A 73 -9.08 1.74 12.44
C ALA A 73 -8.45 2.45 13.65
N LYS A 74 -8.71 1.97 14.86
CA LYS A 74 -8.14 2.53 16.11
C LYS A 74 -6.61 2.42 16.13
N MET A 75 -6.07 1.24 15.79
CA MET A 75 -4.63 1.04 15.69
C MET A 75 -4.00 1.97 14.64
N GLY A 76 -4.64 2.09 13.48
CA GLY A 76 -4.17 2.98 12.41
C GLY A 76 -4.21 4.45 12.78
N THR A 77 -5.22 4.89 13.57
CA THR A 77 -5.27 6.27 14.11
C THR A 77 -4.06 6.53 15.00
N TYR A 78 -3.78 5.64 15.94
CA TYR A 78 -2.60 5.76 16.80
C TYR A 78 -1.29 5.75 16.01
N LEU A 79 -1.06 4.74 15.19
CA LEU A 79 0.19 4.59 14.44
C LEU A 79 0.44 5.69 13.41
N ARG A 80 -0.60 6.38 12.95
CA ARG A 80 -0.46 7.47 11.99
C ARG A 80 -0.32 8.84 12.64
N PHE A 81 -0.98 9.08 13.78
CA PHE A 81 -1.11 10.41 14.36
C PHE A 81 -0.68 10.52 15.83
N GLY A 82 -0.58 9.39 16.55
CA GLY A 82 -0.29 9.34 17.98
C GLY A 82 1.01 8.63 18.34
N ASN A 83 1.74 8.05 17.39
CA ASN A 83 3.02 7.39 17.65
C ASN A 83 4.11 8.41 17.96
N THR A 84 5.22 7.95 18.57
CA THR A 84 6.31 8.80 19.04
C THR A 84 7.36 9.14 17.98
N LEU A 85 7.28 8.56 16.80
CA LEU A 85 8.24 8.79 15.72
C LEU A 85 8.00 10.15 15.04
N PRO A 86 9.07 10.85 14.61
CA PRO A 86 8.93 11.98 13.72
C PRO A 86 8.09 11.60 12.49
N ARG A 87 7.14 12.46 12.09
CA ARG A 87 6.17 12.18 11.03
C ARG A 87 6.83 11.69 9.73
N ALA A 88 7.91 12.32 9.28
CA ALA A 88 8.63 11.90 8.08
C ALA A 88 9.18 10.47 8.18
N LEU A 89 9.65 10.07 9.36
CA LEU A 89 10.19 8.72 9.60
C LEU A 89 9.07 7.68 9.69
N SER A 90 7.93 8.03 10.29
CA SER A 90 6.74 7.17 10.31
C SER A 90 6.24 6.91 8.88
N GLU A 91 6.07 7.97 8.07
CA GLU A 91 5.67 7.81 6.67
C GLU A 91 6.73 7.08 5.84
N PHE A 92 8.02 7.25 6.14
CA PHE A 92 9.08 6.48 5.49
C PHE A 92 8.93 4.97 5.77
N ALA A 93 8.71 4.58 7.03
CA ALA A 93 8.45 3.19 7.38
C ALA A 93 7.21 2.64 6.65
N ILE A 94 6.15 3.44 6.50
CA ILE A 94 4.92 3.07 5.80
C ILE A 94 5.17 2.81 4.31
N ILE A 95 5.87 3.72 3.61
CA ILE A 95 6.13 3.53 2.17
C ILE A 95 7.10 2.36 1.89
N LEU A 96 7.98 2.04 2.84
CA LEU A 96 8.81 0.83 2.75
C LEU A 96 7.94 -0.43 2.75
N GLN A 97 6.88 -0.48 3.60
CA GLN A 97 5.93 -1.59 3.60
C GLN A 97 5.08 -1.62 2.32
N ALA A 98 4.55 -0.47 1.89
CA ALA A 98 3.81 -0.37 0.65
C ALA A 98 4.63 -0.91 -0.55
N ARG A 99 5.92 -0.55 -0.62
CA ARG A 99 6.84 -1.07 -1.63
C ARG A 99 7.08 -2.57 -1.51
N ARG A 100 7.32 -3.06 -0.29
CA ARG A 100 7.57 -4.49 -0.04
C ARG A 100 6.40 -5.36 -0.51
N TRP A 101 5.18 -4.94 -0.25
CA TRP A 101 3.95 -5.61 -0.67
C TRP A 101 3.52 -5.27 -2.10
N SER A 102 4.29 -4.41 -2.80
CA SER A 102 3.92 -3.85 -4.12
C SER A 102 2.48 -3.33 -4.12
N GLN A 103 2.11 -2.65 -3.04
CA GLN A 103 0.75 -2.17 -2.84
C GLN A 103 0.62 -0.72 -3.31
N GLU A 104 0.00 -0.54 -4.47
CA GLU A 104 -0.10 0.74 -5.17
C GLU A 104 -1.00 1.76 -4.45
N TYR A 105 -2.07 1.31 -3.78
CA TYR A 105 -2.99 2.21 -3.08
C TYR A 105 -2.32 2.84 -1.85
N GLU A 106 -1.63 2.02 -1.03
CA GLU A 106 -0.85 2.52 0.12
C GLU A 106 0.28 3.43 -0.34
N TRP A 107 0.97 3.05 -1.43
CA TRP A 107 1.98 3.91 -2.03
C TRP A 107 1.41 5.26 -2.44
N TYR A 108 0.29 5.27 -3.16
CA TYR A 108 -0.36 6.49 -3.65
C TYR A 108 -0.67 7.46 -2.51
N VAL A 109 -1.23 6.97 -1.40
CA VAL A 109 -1.57 7.80 -0.24
C VAL A 109 -0.31 8.25 0.48
N HIS A 110 0.54 7.30 0.87
CA HIS A 110 1.61 7.56 1.83
C HIS A 110 2.87 8.16 1.21
N ALA A 111 3.13 7.99 -0.09
CA ALA A 111 4.21 8.72 -0.75
C ALA A 111 3.94 10.24 -0.84
N ALA A 112 2.67 10.63 -0.99
CA ALA A 112 2.26 12.03 -0.93
C ALA A 112 2.39 12.61 0.49
N ASP A 113 1.96 11.83 1.49
CA ASP A 113 2.08 12.20 2.91
C ASP A 113 3.55 12.29 3.35
N ALA A 114 4.41 11.35 2.92
CA ALA A 114 5.84 11.35 3.19
C ALA A 114 6.52 12.62 2.63
N ARG A 115 6.17 13.01 1.40
CA ARG A 115 6.66 14.24 0.79
C ARG A 115 6.22 15.47 1.60
N THR A 116 4.95 15.52 1.97
CA THR A 116 4.38 16.61 2.80
C THR A 116 5.03 16.68 4.18
N ALA A 117 5.42 15.52 4.74
CA ALA A 117 6.14 15.44 6.00
C ALA A 117 7.63 15.80 5.89
N GLY A 118 8.14 16.06 4.69
CA GLY A 118 9.52 16.51 4.46
C GLY A 118 10.51 15.38 4.13
N LEU A 119 10.04 14.18 3.79
CA LEU A 119 10.92 13.14 3.26
C LEU A 119 11.42 13.55 1.86
N PRO A 120 12.74 13.52 1.58
CA PRO A 120 13.29 13.93 0.30
C PRO A 120 12.76 13.10 -0.88
N ASP A 121 12.53 13.75 -2.02
CA ASP A 121 12.00 13.10 -3.23
C ASP A 121 12.92 12.00 -3.78
N ASP A 122 14.24 12.18 -3.68
CA ASP A 122 15.22 11.16 -4.11
C ASP A 122 15.15 9.90 -3.23
N VAL A 123 14.85 10.03 -1.94
CA VAL A 123 14.59 8.91 -1.04
C VAL A 123 13.29 8.19 -1.42
N ILE A 124 12.20 8.95 -1.63
CA ILE A 124 10.91 8.40 -2.07
C ILE A 124 11.06 7.66 -3.40
N GLN A 125 11.74 8.27 -4.37
CA GLN A 125 11.96 7.68 -5.69
C GLN A 125 12.78 6.39 -5.62
N ALA A 126 13.84 6.35 -4.81
CA ALA A 126 14.65 5.14 -4.63
C ALA A 126 13.80 3.99 -4.06
N VAL A 127 12.93 4.28 -3.09
CA VAL A 127 11.99 3.27 -2.55
C VAL A 127 11.01 2.80 -3.63
N ALA A 128 10.42 3.71 -4.42
CA ALA A 128 9.51 3.34 -5.53
C ALA A 128 10.16 2.36 -6.51
N GLU A 129 11.46 2.55 -6.76
CA GLU A 129 12.26 1.70 -7.64
C GLU A 129 12.73 0.40 -7.00
N GLY A 130 12.51 0.20 -5.70
CA GLY A 130 12.98 -0.96 -4.96
C GLY A 130 14.48 -0.93 -4.68
N ARG A 131 15.08 0.26 -4.70
CA ARG A 131 16.50 0.48 -4.38
C ARG A 131 16.68 1.02 -2.97
N ARG A 132 17.81 0.72 -2.36
CA ARG A 132 18.24 1.43 -1.16
C ARG A 132 18.50 2.90 -1.50
N PRO A 133 17.92 3.87 -0.75
CA PRO A 133 18.26 5.27 -0.94
C PRO A 133 19.75 5.53 -0.62
N GLU A 134 20.41 6.35 -1.43
CA GLU A 134 21.85 6.62 -1.29
C GLU A 134 22.16 7.66 -0.21
N LYS A 135 21.29 8.65 -0.05
CA LYS A 135 21.47 9.79 0.84
C LYS A 135 20.41 9.78 1.94
N MET A 136 20.56 8.88 2.88
CA MET A 136 19.71 8.85 4.07
C MET A 136 20.42 9.59 5.24
N THR A 137 19.62 10.28 6.07
CA THR A 137 20.08 10.71 7.38
C THR A 137 20.26 9.50 8.30
N ASP A 138 20.99 9.64 9.42
CA ASP A 138 21.16 8.56 10.40
C ASP A 138 19.81 8.01 10.89
N ASP A 139 18.82 8.88 11.10
CA ASP A 139 17.48 8.49 11.52
C ASP A 139 16.76 7.66 10.43
N GLN A 140 16.88 8.07 9.19
CA GLN A 140 16.32 7.35 8.04
C GLN A 140 17.02 5.99 7.87
N GLU A 141 18.33 5.92 8.06
CA GLU A 141 19.06 4.64 8.02
C GLU A 141 18.58 3.67 9.10
N ILE A 142 18.34 4.16 10.33
CA ILE A 142 17.81 3.32 11.40
C ILE A 142 16.45 2.74 11.00
N VAL A 143 15.54 3.57 10.51
CA VAL A 143 14.20 3.13 10.11
C VAL A 143 14.28 2.14 8.95
N TYR A 144 15.12 2.43 7.94
CA TYR A 144 15.31 1.56 6.78
C TYR A 144 15.86 0.19 7.16
N GLU A 145 16.97 0.15 7.90
CA GLU A 145 17.61 -1.11 8.30
C GLU A 145 16.72 -1.91 9.25
N PHE A 146 16.04 -1.24 10.19
CA PHE A 146 15.10 -1.88 11.09
C PHE A 146 13.98 -2.58 10.33
N GLY A 147 13.30 -1.87 9.42
CA GLY A 147 12.22 -2.42 8.62
C GLY A 147 12.71 -3.54 7.69
N ARG A 148 13.88 -3.38 7.07
CA ARG A 148 14.49 -4.39 6.21
C ARG A 148 14.82 -5.68 6.98
N GLU A 149 15.56 -5.57 8.08
CA GLU A 149 15.93 -6.73 8.89
C GLU A 149 14.70 -7.44 9.47
N LEU A 150 13.74 -6.69 10.00
CA LEU A 150 12.52 -7.25 10.54
C LEU A 150 11.75 -8.07 9.50
N ASN A 151 11.67 -7.57 8.26
CA ASN A 151 10.93 -8.23 7.20
C ASN A 151 11.70 -9.38 6.53
N ASP A 152 13.04 -9.27 6.40
CA ASP A 152 13.85 -10.25 5.70
C ASP A 152 14.31 -11.40 6.62
N ASN A 153 14.65 -11.06 7.88
CA ASN A 153 15.24 -11.97 8.86
C ASN A 153 14.25 -12.37 9.97
N HIS A 154 13.02 -11.81 9.98
CA HIS A 154 11.99 -12.01 11.02
C HIS A 154 12.45 -11.53 12.41
N GLY A 155 13.37 -10.58 12.45
CA GLY A 155 13.94 -9.97 13.63
C GLY A 155 14.98 -8.93 13.24
N VAL A 156 15.50 -8.21 14.23
CA VAL A 156 16.55 -7.21 14.03
C VAL A 156 17.83 -7.63 14.76
N THR A 157 18.99 -7.25 14.23
CA THR A 157 20.27 -7.48 14.91
C THR A 157 20.41 -6.63 16.17
N ASP A 158 21.23 -7.06 17.14
CA ASP A 158 21.51 -6.29 18.36
C ASP A 158 22.03 -4.88 18.04
N ARG A 159 22.82 -4.74 16.97
CA ARG A 159 23.32 -3.46 16.50
C ARG A 159 22.18 -2.53 16.06
N THR A 160 21.28 -3.02 15.23
CA THR A 160 20.13 -2.23 14.72
C THR A 160 19.19 -1.91 15.86
N TYR A 161 18.92 -2.87 16.76
CA TYR A 161 18.12 -2.65 17.96
C TYR A 161 18.72 -1.55 18.85
N ALA A 162 20.01 -1.64 19.19
CA ALA A 162 20.69 -0.65 20.05
C ALA A 162 20.64 0.76 19.43
N ARG A 163 20.84 0.90 18.12
CA ARG A 163 20.72 2.19 17.43
C ARG A 163 19.29 2.74 17.53
N ALA A 164 18.29 1.90 17.30
CA ALA A 164 16.89 2.31 17.37
C ALA A 164 16.48 2.72 18.79
N VAL A 165 16.87 1.95 19.83
CA VAL A 165 16.61 2.29 21.23
C VAL A 165 17.32 3.59 21.63
N THR A 166 18.58 3.77 21.25
CA THR A 166 19.32 5.00 21.55
C THR A 166 18.63 6.23 20.95
N ARG A 167 18.06 6.09 19.77
CA ARG A 167 17.46 7.23 19.04
C ARG A 167 16.00 7.47 19.39
N PHE A 168 15.19 6.42 19.52
CA PHE A 168 13.73 6.50 19.66
C PHE A 168 13.21 5.98 21.00
N GLY A 169 14.07 5.40 21.83
CA GLY A 169 13.65 4.68 23.05
C GLY A 169 12.93 3.37 22.74
N GLU A 170 12.66 2.57 23.77
CA GLU A 170 11.92 1.31 23.63
C GLU A 170 10.49 1.52 23.11
N HIS A 171 9.84 2.62 23.49
CA HIS A 171 8.53 2.99 22.98
C HIS A 171 8.56 3.19 21.47
N GLY A 172 9.50 4.00 20.96
CA GLY A 172 9.63 4.23 19.52
C GLY A 172 10.01 2.97 18.74
N VAL A 173 10.78 2.05 19.35
CA VAL A 173 11.04 0.72 18.77
C VAL A 173 9.74 -0.07 18.60
N MET A 174 8.85 -0.06 19.61
CA MET A 174 7.55 -0.73 19.52
C MET A 174 6.62 -0.04 18.53
N ASP A 175 6.68 1.28 18.40
CA ASP A 175 5.96 2.01 17.35
C ASP A 175 6.46 1.62 15.95
N LEU A 176 7.79 1.46 15.75
CA LEU A 176 8.34 0.95 14.49
C LEU A 176 7.83 -0.46 14.18
N VAL A 177 7.78 -1.36 15.16
CA VAL A 177 7.19 -2.70 14.99
C VAL A 177 5.72 -2.58 14.61
N GLY A 178 4.97 -1.72 15.33
CA GLY A 178 3.55 -1.47 15.07
C GLY A 178 3.31 -0.97 13.64
N VAL A 179 4.07 0.04 13.19
CA VAL A 179 3.95 0.57 11.82
C VAL A 179 4.24 -0.51 10.78
N ASN A 180 5.35 -1.26 10.93
CA ASN A 180 5.71 -2.32 9.99
C ASN A 180 4.63 -3.41 9.92
N GLY A 181 4.14 -3.90 11.07
CA GLY A 181 3.13 -4.94 11.14
C GLY A 181 1.76 -4.50 10.63
N PHE A 182 1.32 -3.31 11.06
CA PHE A 182 0.02 -2.77 10.65
C PHE A 182 -0.06 -2.51 9.15
N TYR A 183 0.93 -1.83 8.56
CA TYR A 183 0.90 -1.54 7.13
C TYR A 183 1.16 -2.78 6.25
N SER A 184 1.77 -3.83 6.81
CA SER A 184 1.75 -5.16 6.18
C SER A 184 0.34 -5.75 6.16
N LEU A 185 -0.40 -5.72 7.27
CA LEU A 185 -1.81 -6.15 7.34
C LEU A 185 -2.69 -5.40 6.33
N ILE A 186 -2.56 -4.07 6.30
CA ILE A 186 -3.31 -3.21 5.38
C ILE A 186 -2.99 -3.55 3.92
N SER A 187 -1.70 -3.68 3.59
CA SER A 187 -1.27 -4.07 2.24
C SER A 187 -1.78 -5.45 1.83
N MET A 188 -1.78 -6.43 2.75
CA MET A 188 -2.36 -7.75 2.52
C MET A 188 -3.86 -7.67 2.23
N ALA A 189 -4.61 -6.90 3.02
CA ALA A 189 -6.06 -6.73 2.83
C ALA A 189 -6.39 -6.14 1.46
N LEU A 190 -5.67 -5.09 1.06
CA LEU A 190 -5.81 -4.45 -0.24
C LEU A 190 -5.42 -5.39 -1.40
N ASN A 191 -4.32 -6.15 -1.25
CA ASN A 191 -3.87 -7.11 -2.26
C ASN A 191 -4.86 -8.28 -2.43
N VAL A 192 -5.40 -8.81 -1.33
CA VAL A 192 -6.46 -9.85 -1.37
C VAL A 192 -7.72 -9.32 -2.01
N GLY A 193 -8.13 -8.09 -1.63
CA GLY A 193 -9.29 -7.40 -2.20
C GLY A 193 -9.10 -7.00 -3.66
N ARG A 194 -7.87 -6.87 -4.13
CA ARG A 194 -7.53 -6.23 -5.42
C ARG A 194 -8.10 -4.83 -5.53
N THR A 195 -8.02 -4.09 -4.43
CA THR A 195 -8.54 -2.73 -4.35
C THR A 195 -7.88 -1.85 -5.39
N PRO A 196 -8.64 -1.22 -6.30
CA PRO A 196 -8.08 -0.42 -7.37
C PRO A 196 -7.54 0.91 -6.86
N LEU A 197 -6.59 1.48 -7.59
CA LEU A 197 -6.25 2.90 -7.47
C LEU A 197 -7.46 3.78 -7.83
N PRO A 198 -7.53 5.00 -7.30
CA PRO A 198 -8.54 5.96 -7.71
C PRO A 198 -8.56 6.18 -9.23
N PRO A 199 -9.72 6.53 -9.81
CA PRO A 199 -9.82 6.80 -11.25
C PRO A 199 -8.79 7.84 -11.70
N GLY A 200 -8.09 7.57 -12.80
CA GLY A 200 -7.09 8.47 -13.37
C GLY A 200 -5.69 8.41 -12.74
N VAL A 201 -5.52 7.67 -11.64
CA VAL A 201 -4.20 7.47 -11.02
C VAL A 201 -3.50 6.29 -11.69
N ALA A 202 -2.26 6.52 -12.16
CA ALA A 202 -1.41 5.47 -12.72
C ALA A 202 -0.58 4.80 -11.61
N PRO A 203 -0.27 3.49 -11.74
CA PRO A 203 0.70 2.81 -10.87
C PRO A 203 2.06 3.50 -10.88
N ALA A 204 2.67 3.63 -9.72
CA ALA A 204 3.95 4.32 -9.54
C ALA A 204 5.11 3.37 -9.17
N LEU A 205 4.79 2.20 -8.63
CA LEU A 205 5.82 1.24 -8.22
C LEU A 205 6.37 0.48 -9.43
N LYS A 206 7.70 0.39 -9.53
CA LYS A 206 8.30 -0.51 -10.52
C LYS A 206 7.97 -1.97 -10.18
N PRO A 207 7.64 -2.81 -11.18
CA PRO A 207 7.46 -4.23 -10.94
C PRO A 207 8.67 -4.83 -10.22
N THR A 208 8.42 -5.61 -9.18
CA THR A 208 9.50 -6.38 -8.52
C THR A 208 9.85 -7.56 -9.44
N PRO A 209 11.12 -7.82 -9.73
CA PRO A 209 11.51 -9.05 -10.38
C PRO A 209 10.99 -10.25 -9.56
N ARG A 210 10.34 -11.19 -10.24
CA ARG A 210 9.85 -12.43 -9.63
C ARG A 210 10.95 -13.48 -9.69
#